data_56bc4c121a6cd623049dc63b5942fcad
#
_entry.id   56bc4c121a6cd623049dc63b5942fcad
#
_cell.length_a   1.000
_cell.length_b   1.000
_cell.length_c   1.000
_cell.angle_alpha   90.00
_cell.angle_beta   90.00
_cell.angle_gamma   90.00
#
_symmetry.space_group_name_H-M   'P 1'
#
loop_
_entity.id
_entity.type
_entity.pdbx_description
1 polymer ?
#
loop_
_entity_poly.entity_id
_entity_poly.type
_entity_poly.pdbx_seq_one_letter_code
_entity_poly.pdbx_strand_id
1 'polypeptide(L)'
;MSMARQKTDGTRNSTRSPRKRGPVKRVPEPVISFSELDGIRYLHFGSPWVQGAMDIERPDELVLSYIQDMMAWLLFLEPPARVLQLGLGAAALTKFTHRHCPDTVTTVVEISQQLPWVARQWFGLPPEDDRLTLVQGDAADFVGDPANREGFGVIQVDLYDEEAAGPVHDGSRFYRSCYRSLAEPGIMVVNLFGRHASFARSEERIRAIFPQVLLLDPQDEGNLVLLALKGPPLKVSRRQLMARARVLEEDYGLPARKWARAVADQLGLGR
;
A
#
# COMPACT_ATOMS: atom_id res chain seq x y z
N MET A 1 -56.82 -47.43 -14.20
CA MET A 1 -56.36 -46.38 -15.11
C MET A 1 -56.21 -45.10 -14.30
N SER A 2 -54.97 -44.78 -13.87
CA SER A 2 -54.69 -43.56 -13.11
C SER A 2 -53.49 -42.88 -13.77
N MET A 3 -53.71 -41.67 -14.30
CA MET A 3 -52.67 -40.82 -14.93
C MET A 3 -51.94 -40.04 -13.88
N ALA A 4 -50.63 -40.28 -13.79
CA ALA A 4 -49.73 -39.46 -12.97
C ALA A 4 -49.36 -38.19 -13.72
N ARG A 5 -49.59 -37.02 -13.09
CA ARG A 5 -49.11 -35.70 -13.55
C ARG A 5 -47.69 -35.50 -13.10
N GLN A 6 -46.76 -35.35 -14.02
CA GLN A 6 -45.39 -34.86 -13.78
C GLN A 6 -45.43 -33.32 -13.51
N LYS A 7 -44.87 -32.93 -12.37
CA LYS A 7 -44.56 -31.52 -12.04
C LYS A 7 -43.18 -31.21 -12.60
N THR A 8 -43.09 -30.30 -13.54
CA THR A 8 -41.81 -29.71 -14.01
C THR A 8 -41.38 -28.64 -13.02
N ASP A 9 -40.22 -28.87 -12.40
CA ASP A 9 -39.56 -27.95 -11.47
C ASP A 9 -38.78 -26.91 -12.30
N GLY A 10 -39.25 -25.67 -12.26
CA GLY A 10 -38.66 -24.54 -12.99
C GLY A 10 -37.55 -23.89 -12.18
N THR A 11 -36.29 -24.25 -12.47
CA THR A 11 -35.09 -23.61 -11.92
C THR A 11 -35.02 -22.15 -12.43
N ARG A 12 -35.38 -21.19 -11.59
CA ARG A 12 -35.18 -19.76 -11.87
C ARG A 12 -33.69 -19.40 -11.73
N ASN A 13 -33.02 -19.32 -12.85
CA ASN A 13 -31.66 -18.78 -12.95
C ASN A 13 -31.71 -17.26 -12.76
N SER A 14 -31.39 -16.78 -11.56
CA SER A 14 -31.34 -15.34 -11.22
C SER A 14 -30.02 -14.77 -11.71
N THR A 15 -29.97 -14.30 -12.94
CA THR A 15 -28.88 -13.47 -13.43
C THR A 15 -28.95 -12.09 -12.77
N ARG A 16 -28.16 -11.88 -11.72
CA ARG A 16 -27.95 -10.54 -11.13
C ARG A 16 -27.26 -9.65 -12.16
N SER A 17 -27.96 -8.67 -12.69
CA SER A 17 -27.39 -7.60 -13.50
C SER A 17 -26.30 -6.85 -12.72
N PRO A 18 -25.17 -6.47 -13.36
CA PRO A 18 -24.13 -5.68 -12.70
C PRO A 18 -24.73 -4.34 -12.25
N ARG A 19 -24.56 -3.99 -10.98
CA ARG A 19 -24.96 -2.69 -10.44
C ARG A 19 -24.20 -1.60 -11.22
N LYS A 20 -24.93 -0.69 -11.86
CA LYS A 20 -24.36 0.52 -12.47
C LYS A 20 -23.59 1.29 -11.40
N ARG A 21 -22.27 1.42 -11.57
CA ARG A 21 -21.45 2.33 -10.75
C ARG A 21 -22.01 3.74 -10.94
N GLY A 22 -22.28 4.44 -9.84
CA GLY A 22 -22.69 5.85 -9.87
C GLY A 22 -21.60 6.72 -10.51
N PRO A 23 -21.91 7.96 -10.89
CA PRO A 23 -20.93 8.86 -11.49
C PRO A 23 -19.75 9.04 -10.52
N VAL A 24 -18.54 8.72 -10.97
CA VAL A 24 -17.29 9.00 -10.26
C VAL A 24 -17.24 10.50 -10.00
N LYS A 25 -17.13 10.93 -8.75
CA LYS A 25 -16.86 12.33 -8.42
C LYS A 25 -15.57 12.71 -9.16
N ARG A 26 -15.66 13.65 -10.08
CA ARG A 26 -14.48 14.19 -10.76
C ARG A 26 -13.67 14.94 -9.71
N VAL A 27 -12.58 14.37 -9.24
CA VAL A 27 -11.53 15.07 -8.51
C VAL A 27 -10.76 15.86 -9.55
N PRO A 28 -10.45 17.15 -9.33
CA PRO A 28 -9.57 17.89 -10.24
C PRO A 28 -8.27 17.12 -10.43
N GLU A 29 -7.80 17.03 -11.67
CA GLU A 29 -6.49 16.43 -11.93
C GLU A 29 -5.40 17.36 -11.41
N PRO A 30 -4.40 16.85 -10.68
CA PRO A 30 -3.29 17.67 -10.22
C PRO A 30 -2.45 18.18 -11.41
N VAL A 31 -1.84 19.35 -11.25
CA VAL A 31 -0.82 19.82 -12.20
C VAL A 31 0.44 19.01 -12.00
N ILE A 32 0.68 18.02 -12.86
CA ILE A 32 1.85 17.15 -12.76
C ILE A 32 3.05 17.83 -13.40
N SER A 33 4.14 17.93 -12.65
CA SER A 33 5.45 18.39 -13.12
C SER A 33 6.56 17.53 -12.53
N PHE A 34 7.77 17.63 -13.09
CA PHE A 34 8.94 16.95 -12.55
C PHE A 34 10.18 17.84 -12.68
N SER A 35 11.14 17.61 -11.79
CA SER A 35 12.47 18.21 -11.82
C SER A 35 13.53 17.12 -11.76
N GLU A 36 14.75 17.47 -12.17
CA GLU A 36 15.89 16.56 -12.10
C GLU A 36 17.04 17.25 -11.40
N LEU A 37 17.66 16.53 -10.47
CA LEU A 37 18.85 16.97 -9.75
C LEU A 37 19.71 15.76 -9.41
N ASP A 38 21.01 15.84 -9.74
CA ASP A 38 22.02 14.82 -9.41
C ASP A 38 21.62 13.38 -9.85
N GLY A 39 21.00 13.24 -11.03
CA GLY A 39 20.55 11.96 -11.57
C GLY A 39 19.24 11.43 -10.97
N ILE A 40 18.61 12.19 -10.08
CA ILE A 40 17.31 11.86 -9.51
C ILE A 40 16.21 12.70 -10.17
N ARG A 41 15.14 12.03 -10.60
CA ARG A 41 13.93 12.67 -11.10
C ARG A 41 12.88 12.70 -10.00
N TYR A 42 12.35 13.89 -9.73
CA TYR A 42 11.36 14.15 -8.69
C TYR A 42 10.00 14.48 -9.32
N LEU A 43 8.93 13.88 -8.77
CA LEU A 43 7.55 14.13 -9.13
C LEU A 43 6.96 15.21 -8.24
N HIS A 44 6.17 16.14 -8.81
CA HIS A 44 5.47 17.20 -8.09
C HIS A 44 4.01 17.32 -8.56
N PHE A 45 3.12 17.74 -7.64
CA PHE A 45 1.70 17.99 -7.92
C PHE A 45 1.38 19.48 -7.70
N GLY A 46 1.78 20.34 -8.63
CA GLY A 46 1.48 21.77 -8.60
C GLY A 46 2.12 22.55 -7.44
N SER A 47 2.97 21.92 -6.65
CA SER A 47 3.66 22.51 -5.49
C SER A 47 5.13 22.08 -5.49
N PRO A 48 6.01 22.74 -4.68
CA PRO A 48 7.41 22.31 -4.55
C PRO A 48 7.58 20.96 -3.82
N TRP A 49 6.55 20.44 -3.17
CA TRP A 49 6.63 19.20 -2.42
C TRP A 49 6.92 18.01 -3.35
N VAL A 50 7.85 17.15 -2.92
CA VAL A 50 8.18 15.92 -3.63
C VAL A 50 7.12 14.87 -3.35
N GLN A 51 6.44 14.41 -4.40
CA GLN A 51 5.41 13.36 -4.34
C GLN A 51 5.97 11.98 -4.73
N GLY A 52 7.23 11.92 -5.14
CA GLY A 52 7.94 10.70 -5.47
C GLY A 52 9.26 10.99 -6.14
N ALA A 53 10.14 10.01 -6.18
CA ALA A 53 11.45 10.14 -6.82
C ALA A 53 11.87 8.84 -7.50
N MET A 54 12.77 8.96 -8.48
CA MET A 54 13.38 7.85 -9.19
C MET A 54 14.84 8.18 -9.54
N ASP A 55 15.75 7.27 -9.26
CA ASP A 55 17.09 7.30 -9.84
C ASP A 55 17.00 6.96 -11.33
N ILE A 56 17.53 7.83 -12.19
CA ILE A 56 17.40 7.69 -13.65
C ILE A 56 18.21 6.51 -14.16
N GLU A 57 19.36 6.23 -13.56
CA GLU A 57 20.24 5.11 -13.94
C GLU A 57 19.78 3.80 -13.33
N ARG A 58 19.13 3.85 -12.15
CA ARG A 58 18.68 2.68 -11.40
C ARG A 58 17.18 2.83 -11.04
N PRO A 59 16.29 2.79 -12.03
CA PRO A 59 14.89 3.15 -11.87
C PRO A 59 14.09 2.26 -10.91
N ASP A 60 14.59 1.07 -10.61
CA ASP A 60 13.93 0.12 -9.69
C ASP A 60 14.37 0.31 -8.23
N GLU A 61 15.40 1.13 -7.97
CA GLU A 61 15.85 1.43 -6.61
C GLU A 61 14.93 2.44 -5.90
N LEU A 62 14.75 2.23 -4.61
CA LEU A 62 13.93 3.12 -3.77
C LEU A 62 14.78 4.30 -3.28
N VAL A 63 14.53 5.49 -3.81
CA VAL A 63 15.32 6.71 -3.50
C VAL A 63 14.93 7.33 -2.17
N LEU A 64 13.63 7.54 -1.95
CA LEU A 64 13.14 8.21 -0.75
C LEU A 64 13.14 7.25 0.45
N SER A 65 13.63 7.73 1.58
CA SER A 65 13.80 6.92 2.79
C SER A 65 12.48 6.37 3.32
N TYR A 66 11.39 7.16 3.29
CA TYR A 66 10.09 6.67 3.73
C TYR A 66 9.52 5.59 2.81
N ILE A 67 9.81 5.64 1.50
CA ILE A 67 9.40 4.60 0.54
C ILE A 67 10.15 3.30 0.85
N GLN A 68 11.44 3.37 1.22
CA GLN A 68 12.17 2.20 1.72
C GLN A 68 11.49 1.65 2.98
N ASP A 69 11.15 2.51 3.94
CA ASP A 69 10.47 2.12 5.18
C ASP A 69 9.09 1.48 4.93
N MET A 70 8.39 1.86 3.86
CA MET A 70 7.14 1.21 3.46
C MET A 70 7.31 -0.24 3.00
N MET A 71 8.55 -0.71 2.80
CA MET A 71 8.87 -2.12 2.55
C MET A 71 9.18 -2.91 3.81
N ALA A 72 9.12 -2.32 5.01
CA ALA A 72 9.47 -2.98 6.26
C ALA A 72 8.55 -4.15 6.65
N TRP A 73 7.41 -4.33 5.98
CA TRP A 73 6.59 -5.53 6.10
C TRP A 73 7.35 -6.82 5.75
N LEU A 74 8.41 -6.73 4.92
CA LEU A 74 9.31 -7.83 4.58
C LEU A 74 10.05 -8.42 5.80
N LEU A 75 10.14 -7.70 6.92
CA LEU A 75 10.66 -8.25 8.18
C LEU A 75 9.79 -9.38 8.75
N PHE A 76 8.48 -9.38 8.43
CA PHE A 76 7.48 -10.22 9.09
C PHE A 76 6.82 -11.23 8.16
N LEU A 77 6.74 -10.92 6.86
CA LEU A 77 6.10 -11.75 5.85
C LEU A 77 7.06 -12.01 4.69
N GLU A 78 7.02 -13.22 4.17
CA GLU A 78 7.47 -13.45 2.80
C GLU A 78 6.53 -12.72 1.82
N PRO A 79 6.99 -12.38 0.60
CA PRO A 79 6.14 -11.75 -0.39
C PRO A 79 4.80 -12.51 -0.55
N PRO A 80 3.66 -11.89 -0.22
CA PRO A 80 2.37 -12.57 -0.30
C PRO A 80 1.90 -12.65 -1.76
N ALA A 81 0.95 -13.55 -2.02
CA ALA A 81 0.38 -13.71 -3.34
C ALA A 81 -0.25 -12.42 -3.90
N ARG A 82 -0.76 -11.53 -3.03
CA ARG A 82 -1.39 -10.27 -3.46
C ARG A 82 -1.02 -9.11 -2.55
N VAL A 83 -0.61 -8.01 -3.19
CA VAL A 83 -0.32 -6.71 -2.55
C VAL A 83 -1.27 -5.66 -3.13
N LEU A 84 -1.81 -4.81 -2.27
CA LEU A 84 -2.59 -3.63 -2.65
C LEU A 84 -1.78 -2.37 -2.35
N GLN A 85 -1.66 -1.50 -3.34
CA GLN A 85 -1.06 -0.17 -3.20
C GLN A 85 -2.13 0.88 -3.41
N LEU A 86 -2.34 1.73 -2.44
CA LEU A 86 -3.26 2.86 -2.48
C LEU A 86 -2.44 4.13 -2.68
N GLY A 87 -2.55 4.70 -3.88
CA GLY A 87 -1.67 5.71 -4.42
C GLY A 87 -0.56 5.12 -5.30
N LEU A 88 -0.25 5.79 -6.42
CA LEU A 88 0.80 5.38 -7.36
C LEU A 88 2.09 6.18 -7.19
N GLY A 89 1.98 7.51 -7.03
CA GLY A 89 3.12 8.41 -7.01
C GLY A 89 4.05 8.21 -8.22
N ALA A 90 5.36 8.21 -7.98
CA ALA A 90 6.37 7.89 -8.99
C ALA A 90 6.53 6.38 -9.27
N ALA A 91 5.56 5.57 -8.89
CA ALA A 91 5.52 4.11 -9.05
C ALA A 91 6.69 3.37 -8.36
N ALA A 92 7.35 3.96 -7.37
CA ALA A 92 8.53 3.36 -6.74
C ALA A 92 8.23 2.01 -6.08
N LEU A 93 7.18 1.94 -5.21
CA LEU A 93 6.74 0.69 -4.58
C LEU A 93 6.30 -0.35 -5.62
N THR A 94 5.61 0.09 -6.67
CA THR A 94 5.10 -0.77 -7.74
C THR A 94 6.25 -1.44 -8.50
N LYS A 95 7.24 -0.66 -8.93
CA LYS A 95 8.43 -1.16 -9.63
C LYS A 95 9.22 -2.13 -8.76
N PHE A 96 9.47 -1.75 -7.51
CA PHE A 96 10.18 -2.61 -6.57
C PHE A 96 9.48 -3.95 -6.39
N THR A 97 8.17 -3.95 -6.11
CA THR A 97 7.40 -5.17 -5.92
C THR A 97 7.38 -6.02 -7.19
N HIS A 98 7.16 -5.41 -8.34
CA HIS A 98 7.15 -6.11 -9.64
C HIS A 98 8.51 -6.76 -9.96
N ARG A 99 9.62 -6.09 -9.61
CA ARG A 99 10.99 -6.57 -9.83
C ARG A 99 11.40 -7.68 -8.86
N HIS A 100 11.13 -7.48 -7.56
CA HIS A 100 11.72 -8.29 -6.50
C HIS A 100 10.76 -9.33 -5.89
N CYS A 101 9.47 -9.27 -6.22
CA CYS A 101 8.46 -10.21 -5.73
C CYS A 101 7.78 -10.90 -6.92
N PRO A 102 8.45 -11.85 -7.63
CA PRO A 102 7.98 -12.40 -8.91
C PRO A 102 6.66 -13.18 -8.80
N ASP A 103 6.35 -13.71 -7.62
CA ASP A 103 5.13 -14.49 -7.38
C ASP A 103 3.97 -13.64 -6.81
N THR A 104 4.18 -12.31 -6.70
CA THR A 104 3.19 -11.38 -6.15
C THR A 104 2.42 -10.68 -7.25
N VAL A 105 1.09 -10.69 -7.14
CA VAL A 105 0.20 -9.85 -7.94
C VAL A 105 -0.04 -8.53 -7.21
N THR A 106 0.31 -7.42 -7.85
CA THR A 106 0.12 -6.07 -7.33
C THR A 106 -1.10 -5.43 -7.95
N THR A 107 -2.01 -4.94 -7.11
CA THR A 107 -3.10 -4.04 -7.52
C THR A 107 -2.78 -2.65 -7.02
N VAL A 108 -2.77 -1.66 -7.91
CA VAL A 108 -2.56 -0.26 -7.56
C VAL A 108 -3.87 0.49 -7.78
N VAL A 109 -4.32 1.24 -6.80
CA VAL A 109 -5.50 2.12 -6.91
C VAL A 109 -5.04 3.55 -6.95
N GLU A 110 -5.33 4.24 -8.06
CA GLU A 110 -4.95 5.63 -8.29
C GLU A 110 -6.15 6.45 -8.75
N ILE A 111 -6.32 7.64 -8.16
CA ILE A 111 -7.46 8.50 -8.47
C ILE A 111 -7.23 9.35 -9.72
N SER A 112 -5.99 9.76 -9.99
CA SER A 112 -5.63 10.52 -11.18
C SER A 112 -5.67 9.65 -12.43
N GLN A 113 -6.28 10.17 -13.49
CA GLN A 113 -6.27 9.52 -14.81
C GLN A 113 -4.95 9.72 -15.54
N GLN A 114 -4.26 10.83 -15.26
CA GLN A 114 -3.03 11.22 -15.95
C GLN A 114 -1.80 10.55 -15.37
N LEU A 115 -1.77 10.33 -14.04
CA LEU A 115 -0.58 9.86 -13.34
C LEU A 115 -0.05 8.51 -13.86
N PRO A 116 -0.87 7.49 -14.16
CA PRO A 116 -0.38 6.24 -14.74
C PRO A 116 0.35 6.43 -16.08
N TRP A 117 -0.14 7.33 -16.93
CA TRP A 117 0.53 7.66 -18.19
C TRP A 117 1.88 8.35 -17.95
N VAL A 118 1.92 9.36 -17.05
CA VAL A 118 3.15 10.06 -16.68
C VAL A 118 4.17 9.09 -16.08
N ALA A 119 3.73 8.21 -15.17
CA ALA A 119 4.60 7.22 -14.54
C ALA A 119 5.20 6.24 -15.56
N ARG A 120 4.45 5.83 -16.59
CA ARG A 120 4.97 4.99 -17.68
C ARG A 120 6.01 5.72 -18.53
N GLN A 121 5.74 6.98 -18.89
CA GLN A 121 6.62 7.74 -19.78
C GLN A 121 7.91 8.21 -19.09
N TRP A 122 7.84 8.55 -17.81
CA TRP A 122 8.91 9.28 -17.14
C TRP A 122 9.50 8.59 -15.92
N PHE A 123 8.78 7.64 -15.30
CA PHE A 123 9.19 6.99 -14.05
C PHE A 123 9.34 5.48 -14.17
N GLY A 124 9.34 4.94 -15.38
CA GLY A 124 9.62 3.51 -15.60
C GLY A 124 8.57 2.54 -15.06
N LEU A 125 7.31 3.01 -14.88
CA LEU A 125 6.21 2.10 -14.51
C LEU A 125 6.06 1.02 -15.58
N PRO A 126 6.15 -0.29 -15.25
CA PRO A 126 5.96 -1.36 -16.20
C PRO A 126 4.54 -1.37 -16.80
N PRO A 127 4.36 -1.96 -17.98
CA PRO A 127 3.01 -2.22 -18.51
C PRO A 127 2.25 -3.15 -17.57
N GLU A 128 0.90 -3.04 -17.59
CA GLU A 128 0.06 -4.03 -16.92
C GLU A 128 0.25 -5.42 -17.54
N ASP A 129 0.34 -6.41 -16.69
CA ASP A 129 0.50 -7.82 -17.04
C ASP A 129 -0.31 -8.70 -16.04
N ASP A 130 -0.07 -9.99 -16.02
CA ASP A 130 -0.73 -10.92 -15.09
C ASP A 130 -0.40 -10.63 -13.60
N ARG A 131 0.62 -9.83 -13.34
CA ARG A 131 1.11 -9.48 -11.99
C ARG A 131 0.90 -8.01 -11.61
N LEU A 132 0.48 -7.15 -12.52
CA LEU A 132 0.25 -5.73 -12.25
C LEU A 132 -1.07 -5.26 -12.86
N THR A 133 -1.97 -4.77 -12.00
CA THR A 133 -3.23 -4.17 -12.41
C THR A 133 -3.35 -2.76 -11.84
N LEU A 134 -3.67 -1.78 -12.70
CA LEU A 134 -3.96 -0.41 -12.30
C LEU A 134 -5.48 -0.20 -12.29
N VAL A 135 -6.00 0.20 -11.15
CA VAL A 135 -7.43 0.52 -10.97
C VAL A 135 -7.58 2.02 -10.79
N GLN A 136 -8.22 2.67 -11.74
CA GLN A 136 -8.58 4.07 -11.57
C GLN A 136 -9.78 4.20 -10.65
N GLY A 137 -9.62 4.91 -9.53
CA GLY A 137 -10.71 5.11 -8.57
C GLY A 137 -10.25 5.64 -7.22
N ASP A 138 -11.24 5.89 -6.37
CA ASP A 138 -11.03 6.28 -4.97
C ASP A 138 -10.61 5.07 -4.12
N ALA A 139 -9.54 5.24 -3.36
CA ALA A 139 -9.00 4.19 -2.48
C ALA A 139 -10.02 3.72 -1.43
N ALA A 140 -10.81 4.64 -0.85
CA ALA A 140 -11.82 4.28 0.16
C ALA A 140 -12.99 3.50 -0.44
N ASP A 141 -13.37 3.80 -1.67
CA ASP A 141 -14.39 3.03 -2.40
C ASP A 141 -13.88 1.64 -2.73
N PHE A 142 -12.63 1.51 -3.14
CA PHE A 142 -12.01 0.23 -3.46
C PHE A 142 -11.95 -0.70 -2.25
N VAL A 143 -11.36 -0.25 -1.13
CA VAL A 143 -11.29 -1.08 0.09
C VAL A 143 -12.67 -1.25 0.76
N GLY A 144 -13.63 -0.39 0.44
CA GLY A 144 -15.02 -0.48 0.90
C GLY A 144 -15.83 -1.56 0.18
N ASP A 145 -15.40 -2.03 -0.99
CA ASP A 145 -16.10 -3.06 -1.77
C ASP A 145 -15.95 -4.43 -1.09
N PRO A 146 -17.05 -5.11 -0.77
CA PRO A 146 -17.01 -6.46 -0.19
C PRO A 146 -16.26 -7.51 -1.01
N ALA A 147 -16.11 -7.30 -2.32
CA ALA A 147 -15.35 -8.20 -3.20
C ALA A 147 -13.84 -8.21 -2.87
N ASN A 148 -13.33 -7.19 -2.20
CA ASN A 148 -11.92 -7.04 -1.83
C ASN A 148 -11.61 -7.54 -0.41
N ARG A 149 -12.57 -8.18 0.30
CA ARG A 149 -12.35 -8.71 1.64
C ARG A 149 -11.32 -9.84 1.63
N GLU A 150 -10.42 -9.80 2.62
CA GLU A 150 -9.38 -10.82 2.85
C GLU A 150 -8.56 -11.15 1.59
N GLY A 151 -8.50 -10.16 0.69
CA GLY A 151 -7.89 -10.32 -0.63
C GLY A 151 -6.38 -10.09 -0.67
N PHE A 152 -5.79 -9.40 0.34
CA PHE A 152 -4.43 -8.90 0.25
C PHE A 152 -3.61 -9.24 1.49
N GLY A 153 -2.41 -9.79 1.31
CA GLY A 153 -1.48 -10.02 2.42
C GLY A 153 -0.82 -8.73 2.92
N VAL A 154 -0.65 -7.76 2.02
CA VAL A 154 -0.12 -6.43 2.35
C VAL A 154 -0.98 -5.35 1.70
N ILE A 155 -1.25 -4.27 2.44
CA ILE A 155 -1.85 -3.03 1.93
C ILE A 155 -0.88 -1.88 2.25
N GLN A 156 -0.38 -1.20 1.23
CA GLN A 156 0.45 0.00 1.35
C GLN A 156 -0.41 1.24 1.11
N VAL A 157 -0.44 2.17 2.06
CA VAL A 157 -1.27 3.39 2.02
C VAL A 157 -0.34 4.59 1.92
N ASP A 158 -0.31 5.22 0.76
CA ASP A 158 0.48 6.42 0.48
C ASP A 158 -0.39 7.43 -0.29
N LEU A 159 -1.32 8.06 0.43
CA LEU A 159 -2.39 8.90 -0.12
C LEU A 159 -2.22 10.34 0.37
N TYR A 160 -1.63 11.17 -0.48
CA TYR A 160 -1.47 12.60 -0.22
C TYR A 160 -2.02 13.42 -1.38
N ASP A 161 -2.47 14.63 -1.07
CA ASP A 161 -2.88 15.63 -2.05
C ASP A 161 -1.73 16.59 -2.40
N GLU A 162 -2.04 17.62 -3.18
CA GLU A 162 -1.07 18.63 -3.62
C GLU A 162 -0.39 19.37 -2.46
N GLU A 163 -1.06 19.50 -1.32
CA GLU A 163 -0.56 20.24 -0.16
C GLU A 163 0.34 19.37 0.72
N ALA A 164 0.29 18.03 0.57
CA ALA A 164 0.99 17.05 1.40
C ALA A 164 0.83 17.29 2.92
N ALA A 165 -0.25 17.98 3.32
CA ALA A 165 -0.47 18.43 4.69
C ALA A 165 -1.00 17.31 5.60
N GLY A 166 -1.52 16.23 5.03
CA GLY A 166 -2.04 15.08 5.76
C GLY A 166 -2.63 14.03 4.81
N PRO A 167 -2.91 12.82 5.30
CA PRO A 167 -3.46 11.77 4.46
C PRO A 167 -4.88 12.13 4.00
N VAL A 168 -5.18 11.92 2.73
CA VAL A 168 -6.51 12.16 2.13
C VAL A 168 -7.60 11.32 2.82
N HIS A 169 -7.25 10.09 3.21
CA HIS A 169 -8.13 9.19 3.94
C HIS A 169 -7.53 8.80 5.29
N ASP A 170 -8.03 9.40 6.38
CA ASP A 170 -7.57 9.13 7.75
C ASP A 170 -8.68 8.65 8.70
N GLY A 171 -9.90 8.44 8.20
CA GLY A 171 -11.07 8.10 9.02
C GLY A 171 -11.08 6.63 9.49
N SER A 172 -11.65 6.38 10.69
CA SER A 172 -11.82 5.01 11.23
C SER A 172 -12.60 4.06 10.29
N ARG A 173 -13.48 4.59 9.43
CA ARG A 173 -14.19 3.78 8.42
C ARG A 173 -13.20 3.26 7.38
N PHE A 174 -12.30 4.10 6.89
CA PHE A 174 -11.27 3.73 5.93
C PHE A 174 -10.36 2.64 6.49
N TYR A 175 -9.78 2.86 7.68
CA TYR A 175 -8.89 1.87 8.31
C TYR A 175 -9.58 0.54 8.63
N ARG A 176 -10.88 0.57 9.03
CA ARG A 176 -11.66 -0.67 9.17
C ARG A 176 -11.89 -1.38 7.84
N SER A 177 -12.04 -0.65 6.75
CA SER A 177 -12.14 -1.25 5.42
C SER A 177 -10.82 -1.88 5.00
N CYS A 178 -9.68 -1.22 5.21
CA CYS A 178 -8.35 -1.80 5.01
C CYS A 178 -8.16 -3.09 5.84
N TYR A 179 -8.52 -3.05 7.15
CA TYR A 179 -8.46 -4.25 7.99
C TYR A 179 -9.27 -5.43 7.43
N ARG A 180 -10.47 -5.17 6.89
CA ARG A 180 -11.31 -6.21 6.28
C ARG A 180 -10.78 -6.71 4.94
N SER A 181 -10.05 -5.87 4.20
CA SER A 181 -9.44 -6.25 2.93
C SER A 181 -8.14 -7.03 3.10
N LEU A 182 -7.49 -6.94 4.28
CA LEU A 182 -6.34 -7.76 4.60
C LEU A 182 -6.72 -9.22 4.83
N ALA A 183 -5.92 -10.11 4.25
CA ALA A 183 -5.87 -11.52 4.65
C ALA A 183 -5.39 -11.67 6.10
N GLU A 184 -5.38 -12.90 6.62
CA GLU A 184 -4.84 -13.19 7.94
C GLU A 184 -3.84 -14.37 7.84
N PRO A 185 -2.54 -14.16 8.16
CA PRO A 185 -1.94 -12.90 8.60
C PRO A 185 -1.84 -11.86 7.49
N GLY A 186 -1.84 -10.57 7.86
CA GLY A 186 -1.69 -9.48 6.92
C GLY A 186 -1.18 -8.19 7.57
N ILE A 187 -0.63 -7.30 6.76
CA ILE A 187 -0.02 -6.04 7.24
C ILE A 187 -0.51 -4.86 6.41
N MET A 188 -1.03 -3.83 7.06
CA MET A 188 -1.20 -2.52 6.48
C MET A 188 0.01 -1.65 6.84
N VAL A 189 0.64 -1.05 5.82
CA VAL A 189 1.72 -0.08 5.98
C VAL A 189 1.21 1.28 5.57
N VAL A 190 1.36 2.27 6.42
CA VAL A 190 0.82 3.62 6.18
C VAL A 190 1.93 4.64 6.29
N ASN A 191 2.08 5.47 5.26
CA ASN A 191 2.87 6.68 5.34
C ASN A 191 2.07 7.78 6.01
N LEU A 192 2.60 8.35 7.09
CA LEU A 192 2.02 9.47 7.83
C LEU A 192 3.05 10.60 7.94
N PHE A 193 2.58 11.85 7.91
CA PHE A 193 3.46 13.00 8.11
C PHE A 193 3.51 13.32 9.61
N GLY A 194 4.60 12.91 10.28
CA GLY A 194 4.69 12.89 11.75
C GLY A 194 4.70 14.23 12.44
N ARG A 195 5.01 15.31 11.72
CA ARG A 195 4.98 16.69 12.27
C ARG A 195 3.61 17.35 12.17
N HIS A 196 2.64 16.72 11.52
CA HIS A 196 1.31 17.27 11.35
C HIS A 196 0.36 16.82 12.47
N ALA A 197 -0.56 17.68 12.89
CA ALA A 197 -1.53 17.39 13.96
C ALA A 197 -2.47 16.20 13.65
N SER A 198 -2.60 15.80 12.39
CA SER A 198 -3.36 14.63 11.97
C SER A 198 -2.70 13.30 12.39
N PHE A 199 -1.37 13.27 12.56
CA PHE A 199 -0.63 12.04 12.90
C PHE A 199 -1.21 11.32 14.13
N ALA A 200 -1.29 12.00 15.27
CA ALA A 200 -1.77 11.41 16.52
C ALA A 200 -3.19 10.84 16.38
N ARG A 201 -4.06 11.52 15.62
CA ARG A 201 -5.43 11.05 15.36
C ARG A 201 -5.46 9.81 14.46
N SER A 202 -4.62 9.79 13.43
CA SER A 202 -4.52 8.63 12.53
C SER A 202 -3.96 7.43 13.26
N GLU A 203 -2.89 7.60 14.04
CA GLU A 203 -2.32 6.56 14.87
C GLU A 203 -3.32 5.99 15.88
N GLU A 204 -4.02 6.84 16.62
CA GLU A 204 -5.07 6.44 17.58
C GLU A 204 -6.14 5.59 16.91
N ARG A 205 -6.63 6.02 15.73
CA ARG A 205 -7.66 5.30 14.96
C ARG A 205 -7.18 3.95 14.49
N ILE A 206 -5.92 3.85 14.04
CA ILE A 206 -5.32 2.60 13.59
C ILE A 206 -5.16 1.66 14.79
N ARG A 207 -4.63 2.13 15.93
CA ARG A 207 -4.47 1.34 17.16
C ARG A 207 -5.80 0.83 17.73
N ALA A 208 -6.90 1.57 17.53
CA ALA A 208 -8.25 1.13 17.93
C ALA A 208 -8.82 0.00 17.05
N ILE A 209 -8.18 -0.32 15.92
CA ILE A 209 -8.68 -1.30 14.94
C ILE A 209 -7.74 -2.51 14.84
N PHE A 210 -6.44 -2.28 14.85
CA PHE A 210 -5.43 -3.31 14.67
C PHE A 210 -4.89 -3.81 16.02
N PRO A 211 -4.75 -5.13 16.21
CA PRO A 211 -4.29 -5.70 17.48
C PRO A 211 -2.84 -5.36 17.81
N GLN A 212 -2.02 -5.09 16.80
CA GLN A 212 -0.62 -4.71 16.98
C GLN A 212 -0.22 -3.65 15.96
N VAL A 213 0.43 -2.60 16.45
CA VAL A 213 0.90 -1.46 15.64
C VAL A 213 2.33 -1.13 16.02
N LEU A 214 3.20 -1.09 15.03
CA LEU A 214 4.62 -0.76 15.15
C LEU A 214 4.88 0.53 14.38
N LEU A 215 5.75 1.36 14.91
CA LEU A 215 6.14 2.63 14.31
C LEU A 215 7.63 2.58 13.96
N LEU A 216 7.99 2.93 12.76
CA LEU A 216 9.40 3.11 12.42
C LEU A 216 9.87 4.51 12.83
N ASP A 217 11.16 4.63 13.14
CA ASP A 217 11.74 5.92 13.49
C ASP A 217 11.56 6.91 12.34
N PRO A 218 11.22 8.18 12.66
CA PRO A 218 11.03 9.20 11.62
C PRO A 218 12.31 9.39 10.81
N GLN A 219 12.12 9.58 9.51
CA GLN A 219 13.20 9.95 8.61
C GLN A 219 13.37 11.48 8.57
N ASP A 220 14.46 11.96 7.97
CA ASP A 220 14.80 13.38 7.90
C ASP A 220 13.72 14.22 7.20
N GLU A 221 12.95 13.61 6.29
CA GLU A 221 11.87 14.22 5.52
C GLU A 221 10.59 14.47 6.35
N GLY A 222 10.53 13.95 7.58
CA GLY A 222 9.38 14.12 8.49
C GLY A 222 8.26 13.11 8.30
N ASN A 223 8.41 12.17 7.38
CA ASN A 223 7.52 11.03 7.22
C ASN A 223 7.70 10.01 8.35
N LEU A 224 6.60 9.40 8.76
CA LEU A 224 6.55 8.32 9.73
C LEU A 224 5.80 7.13 9.12
N VAL A 225 6.46 5.99 9.08
CA VAL A 225 5.84 4.77 8.56
C VAL A 225 5.35 3.90 9.72
N LEU A 226 4.07 3.54 9.65
CA LEU A 226 3.38 2.74 10.62
C LEU A 226 3.01 1.39 10.01
N LEU A 227 3.33 0.29 10.70
CA LEU A 227 2.92 -1.06 10.34
C LEU A 227 1.81 -1.50 11.29
N ALA A 228 0.64 -1.81 10.73
CA ALA A 228 -0.53 -2.29 11.47
C ALA A 228 -0.79 -3.76 11.09
N LEU A 229 -0.65 -4.66 12.05
CA LEU A 229 -0.66 -6.09 11.83
C LEU A 229 -2.04 -6.67 12.15
N LYS A 230 -2.57 -7.48 11.22
CA LYS A 230 -3.74 -8.33 11.41
C LYS A 230 -3.30 -9.77 11.59
N GLY A 231 -3.83 -10.43 12.61
CA GLY A 231 -3.51 -11.82 12.91
C GLY A 231 -3.00 -12.02 14.34
N PRO A 232 -2.40 -13.17 14.63
CA PRO A 232 -1.91 -13.47 15.95
C PRO A 232 -0.74 -12.55 16.35
N PRO A 233 -0.51 -12.31 17.65
CA PRO A 233 0.62 -11.54 18.13
C PRO A 233 1.95 -12.06 17.60
N LEU A 234 2.85 -11.15 17.25
CA LEU A 234 4.19 -11.51 16.78
C LEU A 234 4.93 -12.34 17.84
N LYS A 235 5.36 -13.53 17.44
CA LYS A 235 6.24 -14.40 18.24
C LYS A 235 7.60 -14.42 17.55
N VAL A 236 8.42 -13.41 17.81
CA VAL A 236 9.71 -13.24 17.18
C VAL A 236 10.75 -12.86 18.23
N SER A 237 11.96 -13.37 18.09
CA SER A 237 13.12 -12.96 18.90
C SER A 237 13.92 -11.87 18.16
N ARG A 238 14.69 -11.08 18.91
CA ARG A 238 15.63 -10.10 18.33
C ARG A 238 16.58 -10.76 17.32
N ARG A 239 17.08 -11.96 17.65
CA ARG A 239 17.96 -12.73 16.75
C ARG A 239 17.29 -13.02 15.39
N GLN A 240 16.03 -13.45 15.40
CA GLN A 240 15.28 -13.74 14.16
C GLN A 240 15.05 -12.47 13.34
N LEU A 241 14.65 -11.36 13.99
CA LEU A 241 14.50 -10.07 13.30
C LEU A 241 15.81 -9.62 12.66
N MET A 242 16.91 -9.68 13.39
CA MET A 242 18.22 -9.28 12.87
C MET A 242 18.73 -10.20 11.77
N ALA A 243 18.47 -11.49 11.83
CA ALA A 243 18.82 -12.44 10.78
C ALA A 243 18.03 -12.13 9.48
N ARG A 244 16.71 -11.91 9.61
CA ARG A 244 15.87 -11.51 8.46
C ARG A 244 16.31 -10.18 7.87
N ALA A 245 16.58 -9.20 8.72
CA ALA A 245 17.04 -7.88 8.30
C ALA A 245 18.34 -7.92 7.50
N ARG A 246 19.27 -8.80 7.91
CA ARG A 246 20.52 -8.98 7.16
C ARG A 246 20.26 -9.48 5.73
N VAL A 247 19.40 -10.47 5.57
CA VAL A 247 19.02 -10.98 4.25
C VAL A 247 18.41 -9.86 3.39
N LEU A 248 17.49 -9.07 3.96
CA LEU A 248 16.85 -7.96 3.22
C LEU A 248 17.83 -6.86 2.82
N GLU A 249 18.87 -6.60 3.62
CA GLU A 249 19.94 -5.67 3.24
C GLU A 249 20.83 -6.23 2.12
N GLU A 250 21.17 -7.51 2.20
CA GLU A 250 22.02 -8.19 1.21
C GLU A 250 21.28 -8.32 -0.14
N ASP A 251 19.99 -8.68 -0.14
CA ASP A 251 19.23 -8.95 -1.36
C ASP A 251 18.67 -7.68 -2.03
N TYR A 252 18.30 -6.66 -1.23
CA TYR A 252 17.53 -5.51 -1.72
C TYR A 252 18.16 -4.15 -1.43
N GLY A 253 19.26 -4.09 -0.69
CA GLY A 253 19.87 -2.81 -0.29
C GLY A 253 19.03 -1.97 0.69
N LEU A 254 17.99 -2.56 1.29
CA LEU A 254 17.07 -1.85 2.18
C LEU A 254 17.68 -1.68 3.59
N PRO A 255 17.37 -0.59 4.34
CA PRO A 255 17.94 -0.34 5.68
C PRO A 255 17.30 -1.21 6.77
N ALA A 256 17.16 -2.51 6.51
CA ALA A 256 16.33 -3.43 7.29
C ALA A 256 16.83 -3.66 8.72
N ARG A 257 18.13 -3.53 8.97
CA ARG A 257 18.68 -3.61 10.35
C ARG A 257 18.24 -2.40 11.20
N LYS A 258 18.03 -1.22 10.60
CA LYS A 258 17.45 -0.07 11.30
C LYS A 258 16.01 -0.38 11.73
N TRP A 259 15.19 -0.91 10.82
CA TRP A 259 13.82 -1.33 11.12
C TRP A 259 13.77 -2.41 12.23
N ALA A 260 14.60 -3.44 12.11
CA ALA A 260 14.63 -4.54 13.08
C ALA A 260 15.00 -4.08 14.50
N ARG A 261 15.88 -3.07 14.63
CA ARG A 261 16.22 -2.48 15.95
C ARG A 261 15.02 -1.71 16.51
N ALA A 262 14.42 -0.81 15.74
CA ALA A 262 13.25 -0.03 16.17
C ALA A 262 12.09 -0.94 16.59
N VAL A 263 11.83 -2.00 15.84
CA VAL A 263 10.81 -3.01 16.16
C VAL A 263 11.17 -3.79 17.44
N ALA A 264 12.42 -4.26 17.56
CA ALA A 264 12.86 -5.02 18.73
C ALA A 264 12.73 -4.21 20.03
N ASP A 265 13.06 -2.92 19.98
CA ASP A 265 12.96 -2.00 21.12
C ASP A 265 11.50 -1.77 21.51
N GLN A 266 10.58 -1.57 20.54
CA GLN A 266 9.14 -1.42 20.81
C GLN A 266 8.50 -2.71 21.36
N LEU A 267 8.99 -3.89 20.96
CA LEU A 267 8.51 -5.18 21.45
C LEU A 267 9.16 -5.58 22.78
N GLY A 268 10.08 -4.79 23.35
CA GLY A 268 10.79 -5.11 24.57
C GLY A 268 11.69 -6.35 24.45
N LEU A 269 12.15 -6.67 23.24
CA LEU A 269 13.04 -7.80 23.01
C LEU A 269 14.45 -7.41 23.48
N GLY A 270 14.86 -7.91 24.65
CA GLY A 270 16.16 -7.63 25.25
C GLY A 270 17.36 -7.81 24.31
N ARG A 271 18.52 -7.24 24.72
CA ARG A 271 19.79 -7.35 23.97
C ARG A 271 20.28 -8.78 23.90
#